data_6ef11501ae76e99b830c017249d82225
#
_entry.id   6ef11501ae76e99b830c017249d82225
#
_cell.length_a   1.000
_cell.length_b   1.000
_cell.length_c   1.000
_cell.angle_alpha   90.00
_cell.angle_beta   90.00
_cell.angle_gamma   90.00
#
_symmetry.space_group_name_H-M   'P 1'
#
loop_
_entity.id
_entity.type
_entity.pdbx_description
1 polymer ?
#
loop_
_entity_poly.entity_id
_entity_poly.type
_entity_poly.pdbx_seq_one_letter_code
_entity_poly.pdbx_strand_id
1 'polypeptide(L)'
;MNQAVLQKQMNGEIGEDVEDKILIMCKDPTIIFTPSGIRGSVKKGTSILNAARALGVDLDSVCGGRGICSKCQITPGKGKFPKFAITVEDDAISSWNEVEERYDLKRGLSTGRRLGCQAKIQKDLVIDVPPESQIHKQVVRKEIDHRDITLKPTLRVMYIE
;
A
#
# COMPACT_ATOMS: atom_id res chain seq x y z
N MET A 1 52.06 -13.24 30.89
CA MET A 1 50.79 -13.12 30.15
C MET A 1 51.08 -12.48 28.81
N ASN A 2 50.82 -13.19 27.74
CA ASN A 2 51.46 -13.01 26.43
C ASN A 2 50.77 -11.91 25.61
N GLN A 3 51.51 -10.85 25.24
CA GLN A 3 51.05 -9.74 24.39
C GLN A 3 50.51 -10.22 23.00
N ALA A 4 50.88 -11.42 22.58
CA ALA A 4 50.40 -12.02 21.32
C ALA A 4 48.91 -12.42 21.35
N VAL A 5 48.31 -12.58 22.53
CA VAL A 5 46.88 -12.93 22.65
C VAL A 5 45.98 -11.70 22.56
N LEU A 6 46.50 -10.53 22.97
CA LEU A 6 45.76 -9.26 22.85
C LEU A 6 45.74 -8.69 21.41
N GLN A 7 46.79 -8.99 20.62
CA GLN A 7 46.88 -8.52 19.24
C GLN A 7 45.97 -9.32 18.28
N LYS A 8 45.60 -10.55 18.63
CA LYS A 8 44.71 -11.39 17.84
C LYS A 8 43.20 -11.03 18.00
N GLN A 9 42.88 -10.26 19.06
CA GLN A 9 41.52 -9.76 19.29
C GLN A 9 41.25 -8.40 18.63
N MET A 10 42.26 -7.71 18.11
CA MET A 10 42.09 -6.43 17.43
C MET A 10 42.03 -6.51 15.89
N ASN A 11 42.36 -7.66 15.32
CA ASN A 11 42.09 -7.96 13.91
C ASN A 11 40.84 -8.84 13.84
N GLY A 12 39.71 -8.25 14.25
CA GLY A 12 38.42 -8.91 14.16
C GLY A 12 38.10 -9.20 12.70
N GLU A 13 38.12 -10.47 12.35
CA GLU A 13 37.29 -11.00 11.30
C GLU A 13 35.85 -10.66 11.71
N ILE A 14 35.40 -9.47 11.33
CA ILE A 14 33.97 -9.17 11.23
C ILE A 14 33.54 -10.04 10.06
N GLY A 15 33.03 -11.24 10.39
CA GLY A 15 32.68 -12.24 9.39
C GLY A 15 31.66 -11.65 8.42
N GLU A 16 31.79 -12.01 7.16
CA GLU A 16 30.89 -11.68 6.05
C GLU A 16 29.42 -11.86 6.43
N ASP A 17 29.12 -12.79 7.36
CA ASP A 17 27.78 -13.03 7.92
C ASP A 17 27.18 -11.84 8.69
N VAL A 18 28.00 -10.96 9.26
CA VAL A 18 27.53 -9.78 10.04
C VAL A 18 27.27 -8.61 9.10
N GLU A 19 28.10 -8.42 8.07
CA GLU A 19 27.87 -7.39 7.06
C GLU A 19 26.65 -7.73 6.20
N ASP A 20 26.48 -8.99 5.79
CA ASP A 20 25.27 -9.46 5.11
C ASP A 20 24.03 -9.30 5.96
N LYS A 21 24.12 -9.59 7.27
CA LYS A 21 23.01 -9.43 8.21
C LYS A 21 22.63 -7.97 8.43
N ILE A 22 23.62 -7.06 8.47
CA ILE A 22 23.41 -5.60 8.55
C ILE A 22 22.82 -5.07 7.23
N LEU A 23 23.31 -5.56 6.10
CA LEU A 23 22.80 -5.17 4.78
C LEU A 23 21.33 -5.62 4.58
N ILE A 24 20.99 -6.82 5.06
CA ILE A 24 19.60 -7.33 5.06
C ILE A 24 18.71 -6.52 5.99
N MET A 25 19.22 -6.06 7.13
CA MET A 25 18.47 -5.22 8.06
C MET A 25 18.20 -3.80 7.56
N CYS A 26 18.96 -3.31 6.57
CA CYS A 26 18.79 -1.97 5.97
C CYS A 26 18.01 -1.97 4.66
N LYS A 27 17.59 -3.13 4.15
CA LYS A 27 16.82 -3.20 2.91
C LYS A 27 15.39 -2.76 3.16
N ASP A 28 14.97 -1.73 2.45
CA ASP A 28 13.59 -1.28 2.47
C ASP A 28 12.64 -2.39 2.00
N PRO A 29 11.57 -2.67 2.73
CA PRO A 29 10.62 -3.74 2.37
C PRO A 29 9.96 -3.48 1.02
N THR A 30 9.80 -4.56 0.28
CA THR A 30 9.07 -4.58 -0.99
C THR A 30 7.59 -4.83 -0.74
N ILE A 31 6.75 -3.96 -1.28
CA ILE A 31 5.31 -4.10 -1.21
C ILE A 31 4.72 -4.31 -2.61
N ILE A 32 3.73 -5.19 -2.69
CA ILE A 32 2.99 -5.47 -3.92
C ILE A 32 1.50 -5.30 -3.64
N PHE A 33 0.84 -4.50 -4.47
CA PHE A 33 -0.60 -4.30 -4.41
C PHE A 33 -1.31 -5.11 -5.48
N THR A 34 -2.29 -5.90 -5.08
CA THR A 34 -3.21 -6.62 -5.97
C THR A 34 -4.58 -5.96 -5.92
N PRO A 35 -5.35 -5.97 -6.98
CA PRO A 35 -5.11 -6.59 -8.31
C PRO A 35 -4.23 -5.75 -9.25
N SER A 36 -3.85 -4.51 -8.91
CA SER A 36 -3.11 -3.61 -9.80
C SER A 36 -1.74 -4.15 -10.24
N GLY A 37 -1.12 -5.02 -9.44
CA GLY A 37 0.22 -5.55 -9.70
C GLY A 37 1.34 -4.53 -9.46
N ILE A 38 1.02 -3.33 -8.97
CA ILE A 38 2.01 -2.29 -8.68
C ILE A 38 2.87 -2.74 -7.51
N ARG A 39 4.18 -2.61 -7.68
CA ARG A 39 5.16 -2.97 -6.67
C ARG A 39 6.20 -1.88 -6.50
N GLY A 40 6.76 -1.77 -5.30
CA GLY A 40 7.85 -0.85 -5.01
C GLY A 40 8.43 -1.09 -3.63
N SER A 41 9.54 -0.44 -3.34
CA SER A 41 10.16 -0.45 -2.02
C SER A 41 9.74 0.79 -1.24
N VAL A 42 9.46 0.62 0.03
CA VAL A 42 9.05 1.71 0.93
C VAL A 42 9.75 1.57 2.28
N LYS A 43 9.98 2.66 2.95
CA LYS A 43 10.64 2.65 4.26
C LYS A 43 9.83 1.84 5.27
N LYS A 44 10.53 1.00 6.05
CA LYS A 44 9.95 0.29 7.17
C LYS A 44 9.20 1.25 8.12
N GLY A 45 8.02 0.87 8.58
CA GLY A 45 7.16 1.69 9.44
C GLY A 45 6.24 2.66 8.68
N THR A 46 6.33 2.74 7.34
CA THR A 46 5.39 3.51 6.53
C THR A 46 4.00 2.87 6.61
N SER A 47 2.94 3.69 6.71
CA SER A 47 1.57 3.17 6.64
C SER A 47 1.25 2.70 5.22
N ILE A 48 0.43 1.67 5.10
CA ILE A 48 0.04 1.11 3.80
C ILE A 48 -0.63 2.17 2.92
N LEU A 49 -1.45 3.05 3.49
CA LEU A 49 -2.07 4.15 2.76
C LEU A 49 -1.03 5.11 2.15
N ASN A 50 0.01 5.46 2.90
CA ASN A 50 1.06 6.34 2.38
C ASN A 50 1.92 5.63 1.34
N ALA A 51 2.18 4.33 1.51
CA ALA A 51 2.85 3.51 0.50
C ALA A 51 2.04 3.44 -0.79
N ALA A 52 0.73 3.22 -0.70
CA ALA A 52 -0.18 3.22 -1.85
C ALA A 52 -0.12 4.56 -2.60
N ARG A 53 -0.18 5.68 -1.89
CA ARG A 53 -0.08 7.02 -2.49
C ARG A 53 1.27 7.26 -3.17
N ALA A 54 2.36 6.87 -2.53
CA ALA A 54 3.71 7.03 -3.09
C ALA A 54 3.91 6.20 -4.37
N LEU A 55 3.28 5.04 -4.46
CA LEU A 55 3.38 4.13 -5.60
C LEU A 55 2.28 4.35 -6.65
N GLY A 56 1.37 5.28 -6.44
CA GLY A 56 0.26 5.56 -7.37
C GLY A 56 -0.82 4.49 -7.39
N VAL A 57 -1.01 3.77 -6.27
CA VAL A 57 -2.10 2.80 -6.11
C VAL A 57 -3.37 3.50 -5.64
N ASP A 58 -4.47 3.21 -6.31
CA ASP A 58 -5.79 3.74 -5.96
C ASP A 58 -6.27 3.08 -4.65
N LEU A 59 -6.08 3.75 -3.54
CA LEU A 59 -6.61 3.39 -2.23
C LEU A 59 -7.33 4.59 -1.63
N ASP A 60 -8.64 4.45 -1.44
CA ASP A 60 -9.50 5.54 -0.99
C ASP A 60 -9.26 5.91 0.48
N SER A 61 -9.34 7.18 0.79
CA SER A 61 -9.20 7.67 2.16
C SER A 61 -9.86 9.05 2.34
N VAL A 62 -11.08 9.06 2.80
CA VAL A 62 -11.85 10.29 3.01
C VAL A 62 -11.47 11.00 4.31
N CYS A 63 -11.08 10.25 5.34
CA CYS A 63 -10.80 10.82 6.68
C CYS A 63 -9.38 11.35 6.85
N GLY A 64 -8.52 11.30 5.81
CA GLY A 64 -7.14 11.73 5.91
C GLY A 64 -6.26 10.85 6.82
N GLY A 65 -6.58 9.58 6.98
CA GLY A 65 -5.74 8.64 7.76
C GLY A 65 -6.13 8.51 9.24
N ARG A 66 -7.24 9.10 9.67
CA ARG A 66 -7.69 9.07 11.08
C ARG A 66 -8.31 7.74 11.55
N GLY A 67 -8.46 6.74 10.68
CA GLY A 67 -9.01 5.43 11.01
C GLY A 67 -10.52 5.40 11.30
N ILE A 68 -11.28 6.36 10.80
CA ILE A 68 -12.72 6.51 11.12
C ILE A 68 -13.66 6.24 9.95
N CYS A 69 -13.16 6.26 8.70
CA CYS A 69 -14.02 6.12 7.51
C CYS A 69 -14.04 4.72 6.90
N SER A 70 -13.07 3.86 7.25
CA SER A 70 -12.83 2.51 6.69
C SER A 70 -12.69 2.41 5.17
N LYS A 71 -12.58 3.52 4.46
CA LYS A 71 -12.41 3.49 2.99
C LYS A 71 -11.07 2.89 2.55
N CYS A 72 -10.05 2.95 3.42
CA CYS A 72 -8.73 2.39 3.18
C CYS A 72 -8.58 0.93 3.67
N GLN A 73 -9.66 0.14 3.67
CA GLN A 73 -9.54 -1.27 4.04
C GLN A 73 -8.67 -2.02 3.05
N ILE A 74 -7.83 -2.89 3.57
CA ILE A 74 -6.95 -3.79 2.80
C ILE A 74 -6.97 -5.18 3.42
N THR A 75 -6.62 -6.17 2.62
CA THR A 75 -6.39 -7.53 3.10
C THR A 75 -4.91 -7.87 2.96
N PRO A 76 -4.16 -8.02 4.07
CA PRO A 76 -2.78 -8.48 4.00
C PRO A 76 -2.73 -9.92 3.51
N GLY A 77 -1.91 -10.19 2.51
CA GLY A 77 -1.61 -11.56 2.07
C GLY A 77 -0.79 -12.29 3.12
N LYS A 78 -0.93 -13.61 3.19
CA LYS A 78 -0.16 -14.48 4.08
C LYS A 78 0.41 -15.66 3.30
N GLY A 79 1.62 -16.09 3.66
CA GLY A 79 2.27 -17.25 3.09
C GLY A 79 3.11 -16.96 1.85
N LYS A 80 3.28 -17.98 0.99
CA LYS A 80 4.19 -17.91 -0.16
C LYS A 80 3.44 -17.44 -1.41
N PHE A 81 4.02 -16.44 -2.08
CA PHE A 81 3.55 -15.93 -3.36
C PHE A 81 4.60 -16.19 -4.46
N PRO A 82 4.61 -17.41 -5.07
CA PRO A 82 5.62 -17.78 -6.07
C PRO A 82 5.67 -16.82 -7.26
N LYS A 83 4.52 -16.31 -7.69
CA LYS A 83 4.39 -15.34 -8.78
C LYS A 83 5.23 -14.08 -8.56
N PHE A 84 5.43 -13.69 -7.32
CA PHE A 84 6.13 -12.47 -6.95
C PHE A 84 7.49 -12.73 -6.31
N ALA A 85 7.83 -14.00 -6.10
CA ALA A 85 9.02 -14.44 -5.37
C ALA A 85 9.10 -13.84 -3.94
N ILE A 86 7.95 -13.67 -3.28
CA ILE A 86 7.84 -13.13 -1.93
C ILE A 86 7.17 -14.15 -1.01
N THR A 87 7.72 -14.26 0.21
CA THR A 87 7.07 -14.95 1.32
C THR A 87 6.68 -13.90 2.35
N VAL A 88 5.39 -13.83 2.66
CA VAL A 88 4.84 -12.91 3.64
C VAL A 88 4.74 -13.63 4.98
N GLU A 89 5.46 -13.12 5.97
CA GLU A 89 5.45 -13.61 7.35
C GLU A 89 4.36 -12.89 8.16
N ASP A 90 3.97 -13.46 9.30
CA ASP A 90 2.91 -12.87 10.14
C ASP A 90 3.30 -11.52 10.74
N ASP A 91 4.60 -11.25 10.90
CA ASP A 91 5.16 -9.99 11.38
C ASP A 91 5.50 -8.97 10.27
N ALA A 92 5.12 -9.26 9.01
CA ALA A 92 5.32 -8.35 7.89
C ALA A 92 4.51 -7.05 8.00
N ILE A 93 3.47 -7.07 8.82
CA ILE A 93 2.61 -5.93 9.13
C ILE A 93 2.59 -5.69 10.64
N SER A 94 2.43 -4.44 11.07
CA SER A 94 2.31 -4.12 12.50
C SER A 94 1.11 -4.81 13.14
N SER A 95 1.17 -5.07 14.46
CA SER A 95 0.01 -5.50 15.24
C SER A 95 -1.13 -4.47 15.16
N TRP A 96 -2.32 -4.87 15.54
CA TRP A 96 -3.46 -3.97 15.70
C TRP A 96 -3.11 -2.85 16.69
N ASN A 97 -3.65 -1.67 16.43
CA ASN A 97 -3.54 -0.55 17.34
C ASN A 97 -4.93 -0.18 17.92
N GLU A 98 -4.94 0.64 18.95
CA GLU A 98 -6.17 1.08 19.63
C GLU A 98 -7.21 1.70 18.68
N VAL A 99 -6.78 2.32 17.58
CA VAL A 99 -7.68 2.94 16.60
C VAL A 99 -8.41 1.88 15.80
N GLU A 100 -7.71 0.81 15.37
CA GLU A 100 -8.30 -0.30 14.65
C GLU A 100 -9.26 -1.08 15.57
N GLU A 101 -8.85 -1.35 16.81
CA GLU A 101 -9.69 -2.01 17.83
C GLU A 101 -10.95 -1.22 18.12
N ARG A 102 -10.83 0.09 18.32
CA ARG A 102 -11.98 0.99 18.54
C ARG A 102 -12.91 1.02 17.35
N TYR A 103 -12.35 0.99 16.14
CA TYR A 103 -13.14 0.94 14.92
C TYR A 103 -13.91 -0.36 14.81
N ASP A 104 -13.21 -1.48 15.04
CA ASP A 104 -13.80 -2.82 14.96
C ASP A 104 -14.95 -3.00 15.98
N LEU A 105 -14.73 -2.59 17.22
CA LEU A 105 -15.77 -2.62 18.26
C LEU A 105 -17.03 -1.81 17.92
N LYS A 106 -16.86 -0.68 17.20
CA LYS A 106 -18.00 0.22 16.90
C LYS A 106 -18.73 -0.13 15.62
N ARG A 107 -18.03 -0.62 14.60
CA ARG A 107 -18.56 -0.77 13.24
C ARG A 107 -18.32 -2.13 12.61
N GLY A 108 -17.39 -2.90 13.18
CA GLY A 108 -16.92 -4.16 12.63
C GLY A 108 -16.02 -3.99 11.41
N LEU A 109 -14.91 -4.70 11.40
CA LEU A 109 -14.08 -4.92 10.21
C LEU A 109 -14.39 -6.32 9.67
N SER A 110 -14.48 -6.43 8.36
CA SER A 110 -14.59 -7.77 7.74
C SER A 110 -13.39 -8.62 8.12
N THR A 111 -13.61 -9.91 8.33
CA THR A 111 -12.57 -10.86 8.74
C THR A 111 -11.33 -10.78 7.85
N GLY A 112 -10.16 -10.66 8.47
CA GLY A 112 -8.87 -10.56 7.79
C GLY A 112 -8.54 -9.19 7.20
N ARG A 113 -9.42 -8.21 7.29
CA ARG A 113 -9.16 -6.85 6.83
C ARG A 113 -8.47 -5.99 7.89
N ARG A 114 -7.70 -5.02 7.44
CA ARG A 114 -7.00 -4.02 8.26
C ARG A 114 -7.27 -2.61 7.71
N LEU A 115 -7.09 -1.60 8.52
CA LEU A 115 -7.13 -0.21 8.08
C LEU A 115 -5.76 0.20 7.53
N GLY A 116 -5.65 0.40 6.21
CA GLY A 116 -4.38 0.74 5.55
C GLY A 116 -3.73 2.03 6.07
N CYS A 117 -4.49 2.94 6.64
CA CYS A 117 -3.95 4.15 7.25
C CYS A 117 -3.30 3.92 8.62
N GLN A 118 -3.64 2.83 9.32
CA GLN A 118 -3.12 2.49 10.65
C GLN A 118 -2.05 1.41 10.59
N ALA A 119 -2.24 0.43 9.72
CA ALA A 119 -1.33 -0.68 9.55
C ALA A 119 -0.01 -0.22 8.92
N LYS A 120 1.12 -0.59 9.56
CA LYS A 120 2.48 -0.20 9.15
C LYS A 120 3.23 -1.40 8.57
N ILE A 121 4.02 -1.15 7.55
CA ILE A 121 4.84 -2.13 6.84
C ILE A 121 6.10 -2.41 7.66
N GLN A 122 6.40 -3.70 7.92
CA GLN A 122 7.59 -4.12 8.66
C GLN A 122 8.56 -4.93 7.80
N LYS A 123 8.05 -5.78 6.92
CA LYS A 123 8.80 -6.64 5.99
C LYS A 123 8.11 -6.67 4.63
N ASP A 124 8.63 -7.48 3.72
CA ASP A 124 8.04 -7.70 2.40
C ASP A 124 6.59 -8.14 2.53
N LEU A 125 5.70 -7.53 1.74
CA LEU A 125 4.26 -7.65 1.93
C LEU A 125 3.51 -7.66 0.60
N VAL A 126 2.53 -8.54 0.49
CA VAL A 126 1.53 -8.53 -0.59
C VAL A 126 0.22 -8.07 0.01
N ILE A 127 -0.42 -7.11 -0.61
CA ILE A 127 -1.66 -6.50 -0.14
C ILE A 127 -2.72 -6.61 -1.23
N ASP A 128 -3.87 -7.11 -0.85
CA ASP A 128 -5.05 -7.05 -1.69
C ASP A 128 -5.88 -5.82 -1.35
N VAL A 129 -6.18 -5.02 -2.39
CA VAL A 129 -7.03 -3.84 -2.29
C VAL A 129 -8.42 -4.22 -2.78
N PRO A 130 -9.38 -4.41 -1.88
CA PRO A 130 -10.71 -4.80 -2.26
C PRO A 130 -11.41 -3.71 -3.11
N PRO A 131 -12.33 -4.07 -4.00
CA PRO A 131 -13.00 -3.12 -4.91
C PRO A 131 -13.64 -1.94 -4.18
N GLU A 132 -14.17 -2.16 -2.97
CA GLU A 132 -14.82 -1.12 -2.17
C GLU A 132 -13.85 -0.06 -1.62
N SER A 133 -12.55 -0.39 -1.60
CA SER A 133 -11.48 0.50 -1.13
C SER A 133 -10.73 1.17 -2.27
N GLN A 134 -11.05 0.84 -3.52
CA GLN A 134 -10.49 1.50 -4.69
C GLN A 134 -11.22 2.81 -4.95
N ILE A 135 -10.51 3.81 -5.44
CA ILE A 135 -11.13 5.05 -5.89
C ILE A 135 -12.00 4.70 -7.11
N HIS A 136 -13.30 4.76 -6.93
CA HIS A 136 -14.22 4.55 -8.02
C HIS A 136 -14.07 5.68 -9.04
N LYS A 137 -13.34 5.43 -10.12
CA LYS A 137 -13.44 6.28 -11.31
C LYS A 137 -14.88 6.17 -11.77
N GLN A 138 -15.64 7.25 -11.61
CA GLN A 138 -16.97 7.33 -12.20
C GLN A 138 -16.80 7.15 -13.71
N VAL A 139 -17.02 5.94 -14.18
CA VAL A 139 -17.24 5.69 -15.61
C VAL A 139 -18.65 6.19 -15.90
N VAL A 140 -18.76 7.48 -16.16
CA VAL A 140 -19.99 8.04 -16.73
C VAL A 140 -20.08 7.44 -18.13
N ARG A 141 -20.66 6.25 -18.24
CA ARG A 141 -21.17 5.76 -19.52
C ARG A 141 -22.40 6.60 -19.83
N LYS A 142 -22.17 7.73 -20.45
CA LYS A 142 -23.25 8.38 -21.18
C LYS A 142 -23.53 7.48 -22.38
N GLU A 143 -24.56 6.69 -22.30
CA GLU A 143 -25.16 6.15 -23.51
C GLU A 143 -25.52 7.33 -24.35
N ILE A 144 -24.95 7.38 -25.56
CA ILE A 144 -25.29 8.43 -26.52
C ILE A 144 -26.72 8.07 -27.00
N ASP A 145 -27.67 8.75 -26.41
CA ASP A 145 -29.05 8.68 -26.86
C ASP A 145 -29.06 9.45 -28.21
N HIS A 146 -29.10 8.71 -29.30
CA HIS A 146 -29.22 9.28 -30.63
C HIS A 146 -30.60 9.92 -30.76
N ARG A 147 -30.67 11.19 -30.38
CA ARG A 147 -31.86 11.99 -30.61
C ARG A 147 -31.63 12.82 -31.88
N ASP A 148 -32.50 12.69 -32.83
CA ASP A 148 -32.54 13.59 -33.99
C ASP A 148 -32.98 14.98 -33.51
N ILE A 149 -31.99 15.84 -33.27
CA ILE A 149 -32.23 17.22 -32.83
C ILE A 149 -32.25 18.13 -34.07
N THR A 150 -33.43 18.66 -34.39
CA THR A 150 -33.55 19.70 -35.38
C THR A 150 -33.08 21.03 -34.79
N LEU A 151 -31.93 21.52 -35.24
CA LEU A 151 -31.38 22.79 -34.78
C LEU A 151 -32.21 23.97 -35.32
N LYS A 152 -32.95 24.63 -34.45
CA LYS A 152 -33.62 25.94 -34.75
C LYS A 152 -33.00 26.99 -33.83
N PRO A 153 -31.85 27.56 -34.19
CA PRO A 153 -31.22 28.59 -33.38
C PRO A 153 -32.05 29.88 -33.41
N THR A 154 -32.23 30.48 -32.25
CA THR A 154 -32.91 31.78 -32.08
C THR A 154 -32.13 32.93 -32.74
N LEU A 155 -30.80 32.79 -32.78
CA LEU A 155 -29.90 33.74 -33.43
C LEU A 155 -29.19 33.06 -34.60
N ARG A 156 -29.16 33.72 -35.75
CA ARG A 156 -28.39 33.31 -36.92
C ARG A 156 -27.41 34.40 -37.28
N VAL A 157 -26.17 34.01 -37.44
CA VAL A 157 -25.15 34.93 -37.98
C VAL A 157 -25.23 34.86 -39.49
N MET A 158 -25.48 35.99 -40.15
CA MET A 158 -25.44 36.11 -41.59
C MET A 158 -24.25 36.98 -41.97
N TYR A 159 -23.52 36.54 -42.98
CA TYR A 159 -22.48 37.34 -43.62
C TYR A 159 -23.13 38.19 -44.67
N ILE A 160 -22.89 39.51 -44.66
CA ILE A 160 -23.35 40.46 -45.62
C ILE A 160 -22.11 40.99 -46.35
N GLU A 161 -22.01 40.76 -47.66
CA GLU A 161 -20.96 41.32 -48.51
C GLU A 161 -21.25 42.78 -48.83
#